data_f66e606607b9929eeb7dc06edc642101
#
_entry.id   f66e606607b9929eeb7dc06edc642101
#
_cell.length_a   1.000
_cell.length_b   1.000
_cell.length_c   1.000
_cell.angle_alpha   90.00
_cell.angle_beta   90.00
_cell.angle_gamma   90.00
#
_symmetry.space_group_name_H-M   'P 1'
#
loop_
_entity.id
_entity.type
_entity.pdbx_description
1 polymer ?
#
loop_
_entity_poly.entity_id
_entity_poly.type
_entity_poly.pdbx_seq_one_letter_code
_entity_poly.pdbx_strand_id
1 'polypeptide(L)'
;MASLLALLSRALWGSADFFAGRLSKKHHPFAVLGFSQVIGLAVGLLIVLVSRDWYGQAFGFDGYLLSGALAGLFGYIGLACLYEGLSTGRMGVVAPISSMSAVIPLVYAIVTGDKLSMIASLGIVIALVGVFCASGPELSHGLPIKPLILALGAAAGFGMSLTFMSIGSQESALLTMVSMRGATFFVTISLALKFRTTGKFSKKDLPILIFIGAADFLANLLLGVATTKGLVSVAMVFGSLYPIATALLAFKFLNERLHKVQYVGIALAVTGVSLISAF
;
A
#
# COMPACT_ATOMS: atom_id res chain seq x y z
N MET A 1 17.19 -5.59 9.54
CA MET A 1 15.88 -5.71 10.22
C MET A 1 14.78 -4.93 9.50
N ALA A 2 15.01 -3.66 9.13
CA ALA A 2 14.04 -2.84 8.36
C ALA A 2 13.58 -3.53 7.07
N SER A 3 14.50 -4.03 6.24
CA SER A 3 14.18 -4.72 4.99
C SER A 3 13.29 -5.93 5.18
N LEU A 4 13.52 -6.73 6.23
CA LEU A 4 12.68 -7.90 6.54
C LEU A 4 11.25 -7.48 6.92
N LEU A 5 11.10 -6.44 7.75
CA LEU A 5 9.79 -5.91 8.13
C LEU A 5 9.06 -5.36 6.91
N ALA A 6 9.75 -4.63 6.03
CA ALA A 6 9.19 -4.12 4.79
C ALA A 6 8.75 -5.26 3.84
N LEU A 7 9.53 -6.34 3.70
CA LEU A 7 9.17 -7.51 2.88
C LEU A 7 7.97 -8.28 3.47
N LEU A 8 7.92 -8.49 4.78
CA LEU A 8 6.77 -9.11 5.46
C LEU A 8 5.51 -8.27 5.28
N SER A 9 5.63 -6.94 5.40
CA SER A 9 4.54 -6.01 5.08
C SER A 9 3.97 -6.28 3.69
N ARG A 10 4.82 -6.52 2.69
CA ARG A 10 4.38 -6.75 1.30
C ARG A 10 3.72 -8.10 1.08
N ALA A 11 4.18 -9.13 1.72
CA ALA A 11 3.51 -10.41 1.70
C ALA A 11 2.08 -10.31 2.28
N LEU A 12 1.93 -9.58 3.38
CA LEU A 12 0.61 -9.31 3.98
C LEU A 12 -0.27 -8.46 3.07
N TRP A 13 0.26 -7.35 2.51
CA TRP A 13 -0.52 -6.50 1.62
C TRP A 13 -0.93 -7.23 0.34
N GLY A 14 0.00 -7.90 -0.33
CA GLY A 14 -0.33 -8.68 -1.53
C GLY A 14 -1.38 -9.75 -1.26
N SER A 15 -1.33 -10.38 -0.08
CA SER A 15 -2.34 -11.35 0.34
C SER A 15 -3.70 -10.68 0.61
N ALA A 16 -3.71 -9.55 1.33
CA ALA A 16 -4.92 -8.78 1.60
C ALA A 16 -5.58 -8.31 0.30
N ASP A 17 -4.80 -7.75 -0.64
CA ASP A 17 -5.28 -7.29 -1.95
C ASP A 17 -5.86 -8.43 -2.79
N PHE A 18 -5.21 -9.59 -2.80
CA PHE A 18 -5.69 -10.78 -3.50
C PHE A 18 -7.08 -11.22 -2.99
N PHE A 19 -7.22 -11.35 -1.66
CA PHE A 19 -8.49 -11.75 -1.07
C PHE A 19 -9.56 -10.65 -1.17
N ALA A 20 -9.18 -9.38 -1.04
CA ALA A 20 -10.07 -8.23 -1.25
C ALA A 20 -10.57 -8.19 -2.68
N GLY A 21 -9.71 -8.37 -3.68
CA GLY A 21 -10.09 -8.46 -5.08
C GLY A 21 -11.05 -9.62 -5.36
N ARG A 22 -10.79 -10.80 -4.77
CA ARG A 22 -11.69 -11.95 -4.89
C ARG A 22 -13.07 -11.70 -4.25
N LEU A 23 -13.10 -11.05 -3.08
CA LEU A 23 -14.35 -10.74 -2.40
C LEU A 23 -15.13 -9.63 -3.12
N SER A 24 -14.44 -8.67 -3.73
CA SER A 24 -15.01 -7.59 -4.53
C SER A 24 -15.67 -8.04 -5.83
N LYS A 25 -15.42 -9.29 -6.27
CA LYS A 25 -16.18 -9.91 -7.36
C LYS A 25 -17.61 -10.31 -6.94
N LYS A 26 -17.87 -10.43 -5.63
CA LYS A 26 -19.16 -10.84 -5.08
C LYS A 26 -19.91 -9.67 -4.41
N HIS A 27 -19.18 -8.72 -3.89
CA HIS A 27 -19.70 -7.58 -3.12
C HIS A 27 -19.18 -6.26 -3.67
N HIS A 28 -19.85 -5.18 -3.34
CA HIS A 28 -19.43 -3.86 -3.80
C HIS A 28 -18.02 -3.52 -3.26
N PRO A 29 -17.04 -3.15 -4.11
CA PRO A 29 -15.64 -2.93 -3.70
C PRO A 29 -15.48 -1.94 -2.55
N PHE A 30 -16.24 -0.83 -2.56
CA PHE A 30 -16.22 0.15 -1.47
C PHE A 30 -16.76 -0.39 -0.14
N ALA A 31 -17.66 -1.39 -0.16
CA ALA A 31 -18.11 -2.03 1.07
C ALA A 31 -17.02 -2.96 1.64
N VAL A 32 -16.33 -3.74 0.78
CA VAL A 32 -15.19 -4.57 1.19
C VAL A 32 -14.11 -3.68 1.80
N LEU A 33 -13.73 -2.59 1.12
CA LEU A 33 -12.79 -1.61 1.62
C LEU A 33 -13.24 -1.04 2.97
N GLY A 34 -14.47 -0.55 3.05
CA GLY A 34 -14.98 0.07 4.27
C GLY A 34 -14.93 -0.85 5.48
N PHE A 35 -15.37 -2.10 5.34
CA PHE A 35 -15.28 -3.08 6.42
C PHE A 35 -13.85 -3.42 6.80
N SER A 36 -12.93 -3.53 5.83
CA SER A 36 -11.52 -3.76 6.12
C SER A 36 -10.89 -2.62 6.93
N GLN A 37 -11.26 -1.35 6.63
CA GLN A 37 -10.79 -0.19 7.41
C GLN A 37 -11.31 -0.22 8.86
N VAL A 38 -12.58 -0.57 9.06
CA VAL A 38 -13.19 -0.70 10.41
C VAL A 38 -12.49 -1.82 11.21
N ILE A 39 -12.28 -2.97 10.59
CA ILE A 39 -11.57 -4.09 11.22
C ILE A 39 -10.13 -3.70 11.53
N GLY A 40 -9.43 -3.05 10.59
CA GLY A 40 -8.08 -2.54 10.82
C GLY A 40 -8.01 -1.56 12.00
N LEU A 41 -8.98 -0.66 12.13
CA LEU A 41 -9.09 0.23 13.29
C LEU A 41 -9.27 -0.55 14.60
N ALA A 42 -10.18 -1.54 14.60
CA ALA A 42 -10.41 -2.37 15.78
C ALA A 42 -9.16 -3.15 16.20
N VAL A 43 -8.42 -3.72 15.23
CA VAL A 43 -7.13 -4.40 15.49
C VAL A 43 -6.10 -3.41 16.06
N GLY A 44 -5.97 -2.23 15.47
CA GLY A 44 -5.05 -1.20 15.96
C GLY A 44 -5.37 -0.76 17.38
N LEU A 45 -6.63 -0.47 17.68
CA LEU A 45 -7.07 -0.10 19.04
C LEU A 45 -6.83 -1.24 20.04
N LEU A 46 -7.07 -2.50 19.65
CA LEU A 46 -6.78 -3.66 20.49
C LEU A 46 -5.28 -3.75 20.81
N ILE A 47 -4.41 -3.56 19.81
CA ILE A 47 -2.96 -3.57 20.01
C ILE A 47 -2.56 -2.46 20.98
N VAL A 48 -3.06 -1.22 20.79
CA VAL A 48 -2.78 -0.09 21.70
C VAL A 48 -3.21 -0.40 23.12
N LEU A 49 -4.40 -0.97 23.31
CA LEU A 49 -4.92 -1.33 24.63
C LEU A 49 -4.06 -2.39 25.32
N VAL A 50 -3.58 -3.39 24.58
CA VAL A 50 -2.77 -4.47 25.13
C VAL A 50 -1.32 -4.04 25.37
N SER A 51 -0.71 -3.33 24.42
CA SER A 51 0.67 -2.85 24.52
C SER A 51 0.82 -1.70 25.51
N ARG A 52 -0.27 -0.96 25.76
CA ARG A 52 -0.28 0.31 26.51
C ARG A 52 0.68 1.36 25.95
N ASP A 53 0.91 1.31 24.64
CA ASP A 53 1.82 2.19 23.91
C ASP A 53 1.08 3.48 23.51
N TRP A 54 1.00 4.43 24.45
CA TRP A 54 0.34 5.73 24.29
C TRP A 54 1.37 6.86 24.19
N TYR A 55 2.62 6.53 23.85
CA TYR A 55 3.72 7.49 23.81
C TYR A 55 3.88 8.07 22.40
N GLY A 56 4.40 9.29 22.36
CA GLY A 56 4.70 10.01 21.13
C GLY A 56 3.97 11.35 21.06
N GLN A 57 4.52 12.27 20.28
CA GLN A 57 3.92 13.57 20.05
C GLN A 57 2.68 13.44 19.18
N ALA A 58 1.51 13.79 19.73
CA ALA A 58 0.24 13.68 19.04
C ALA A 58 0.02 14.81 18.03
N PHE A 59 0.37 16.04 18.42
CA PHE A 59 0.07 17.27 17.67
C PHE A 59 1.32 17.85 17.01
N GLY A 60 1.09 18.68 15.98
CA GLY A 60 2.14 19.26 15.16
C GLY A 60 2.24 18.58 13.78
N PHE A 61 3.10 19.13 12.93
CA PHE A 61 3.27 18.59 11.57
C PHE A 61 3.89 17.18 11.59
N ASP A 62 4.83 16.95 12.50
CA ASP A 62 5.50 15.67 12.71
C ASP A 62 4.70 14.73 13.63
N GLY A 63 3.66 15.25 14.31
CA GLY A 63 2.83 14.48 15.22
C GLY A 63 2.04 13.36 14.52
N TYR A 64 1.85 12.24 15.24
CA TYR A 64 1.21 11.06 14.67
C TYR A 64 -0.27 11.25 14.27
N LEU A 65 -0.99 12.21 14.90
CA LEU A 65 -2.41 12.44 14.59
C LEU A 65 -2.58 13.07 13.21
N LEU A 66 -1.89 14.18 12.93
CA LEU A 66 -2.02 14.87 11.65
C LEU A 66 -1.43 14.05 10.53
N SER A 67 -0.21 13.54 10.71
CA SER A 67 0.46 12.70 9.72
C SER A 67 -0.33 11.43 9.42
N GLY A 68 -0.87 10.75 10.44
CA GLY A 68 -1.72 9.58 10.26
C GLY A 68 -3.03 9.92 9.54
N ALA A 69 -3.70 11.01 9.93
CA ALA A 69 -4.94 11.43 9.27
C ALA A 69 -4.72 11.77 7.78
N LEU A 70 -3.65 12.51 7.46
CA LEU A 70 -3.26 12.82 6.09
C LEU A 70 -2.90 11.56 5.30
N ALA A 71 -2.14 10.63 5.91
CA ALA A 71 -1.85 9.34 5.30
C ALA A 71 -3.14 8.58 4.95
N GLY A 72 -4.14 8.58 5.84
CA GLY A 72 -5.44 7.96 5.60
C GLY A 72 -6.21 8.61 4.45
N LEU A 73 -6.33 9.92 4.46
CA LEU A 73 -7.06 10.68 3.43
C LEU A 73 -6.43 10.52 2.05
N PHE A 74 -5.10 10.71 1.93
CA PHE A 74 -4.40 10.52 0.67
C PHE A 74 -4.46 9.08 0.17
N GLY A 75 -4.34 8.10 1.07
CA GLY A 75 -4.51 6.68 0.75
C GLY A 75 -5.90 6.38 0.21
N TYR A 76 -6.95 6.97 0.79
CA TYR A 76 -8.31 6.81 0.32
C TYR A 76 -8.54 7.43 -1.07
N ILE A 77 -7.97 8.61 -1.33
CA ILE A 77 -7.98 9.26 -2.65
C ILE A 77 -7.25 8.36 -3.67
N GLY A 78 -6.08 7.83 -3.30
CA GLY A 78 -5.32 6.90 -4.12
C GLY A 78 -6.13 5.66 -4.50
N LEU A 79 -6.83 5.05 -3.54
CA LEU A 79 -7.72 3.91 -3.76
C LEU A 79 -8.90 4.25 -4.66
N ALA A 80 -9.53 5.42 -4.47
CA ALA A 80 -10.63 5.86 -5.32
C ALA A 80 -10.18 6.02 -6.78
N CYS A 81 -9.03 6.65 -7.01
CA CYS A 81 -8.43 6.79 -8.33
C CYS A 81 -8.07 5.43 -8.94
N LEU A 82 -7.50 4.52 -8.13
CA LEU A 82 -7.15 3.17 -8.57
C LEU A 82 -8.39 2.38 -9.02
N TYR A 83 -9.43 2.34 -8.22
CA TYR A 83 -10.63 1.57 -8.53
C TYR A 83 -11.39 2.15 -9.73
N GLU A 84 -11.53 3.46 -9.82
CA GLU A 84 -12.11 4.10 -10.99
C GLU A 84 -11.24 3.83 -12.24
N GLY A 85 -9.92 3.90 -12.11
CA GLY A 85 -8.99 3.57 -13.19
C GLY A 85 -9.13 2.12 -13.68
N LEU A 86 -9.17 1.17 -12.75
CA LEU A 86 -9.36 -0.26 -13.06
C LEU A 86 -10.73 -0.55 -13.68
N SER A 87 -11.77 0.18 -13.30
CA SER A 87 -13.11 0.05 -13.88
C SER A 87 -13.17 0.42 -15.36
N THR A 88 -12.20 1.19 -15.86
CA THR A 88 -12.09 1.53 -17.30
C THR A 88 -11.63 0.35 -18.18
N GLY A 89 -11.28 -0.79 -17.61
CA GLY A 89 -10.75 -1.96 -18.30
C GLY A 89 -9.29 -1.85 -18.75
N ARG A 90 -8.57 -0.80 -18.32
CA ARG A 90 -7.16 -0.56 -18.67
C ARG A 90 -6.21 -0.92 -17.52
N MET A 91 -6.36 -2.13 -16.99
CA MET A 91 -5.56 -2.61 -15.86
C MET A 91 -4.05 -2.55 -16.13
N GLY A 92 -3.61 -2.91 -17.35
CA GLY A 92 -2.21 -2.85 -17.77
C GLY A 92 -1.62 -1.43 -17.91
N VAL A 93 -2.44 -0.38 -17.76
CA VAL A 93 -1.97 1.02 -17.67
C VAL A 93 -2.00 1.49 -16.20
N VAL A 94 -3.11 1.24 -15.53
CA VAL A 94 -3.36 1.80 -14.19
C VAL A 94 -2.47 1.14 -13.14
N ALA A 95 -2.37 -0.18 -13.12
CA ALA A 95 -1.62 -0.90 -12.09
C ALA A 95 -0.10 -0.58 -12.13
N PRO A 96 0.59 -0.61 -13.29
CA PRO A 96 2.01 -0.28 -13.34
C PRO A 96 2.34 1.15 -12.90
N ILE A 97 1.54 2.14 -13.32
CA ILE A 97 1.75 3.53 -12.95
C ILE A 97 1.49 3.74 -11.46
N SER A 98 0.40 3.18 -10.93
CA SER A 98 0.07 3.26 -9.49
C SER A 98 1.15 2.62 -8.61
N SER A 99 1.81 1.56 -9.09
CA SER A 99 2.89 0.88 -8.36
C SER A 99 4.14 1.76 -8.18
N MET A 100 4.28 2.83 -8.98
CA MET A 100 5.36 3.81 -8.85
C MET A 100 5.16 4.81 -7.68
N SER A 101 4.13 4.61 -6.87
CA SER A 101 3.85 5.45 -5.69
C SER A 101 5.03 5.62 -4.73
N ALA A 102 5.94 4.64 -4.64
CA ALA A 102 7.13 4.71 -3.80
C ALA A 102 8.14 5.79 -4.22
N VAL A 103 8.04 6.33 -5.44
CA VAL A 103 8.93 7.41 -5.91
C VAL A 103 8.77 8.68 -5.06
N ILE A 104 7.56 9.01 -4.62
CA ILE A 104 7.29 10.22 -3.81
C ILE A 104 7.99 10.13 -2.43
N PRO A 105 7.74 9.11 -1.59
CA PRO A 105 8.45 9.00 -0.32
C PRO A 105 9.95 8.76 -0.48
N LEU A 106 10.40 8.17 -1.59
CA LEU A 106 11.82 8.05 -1.91
C LEU A 106 12.46 9.43 -2.11
N VAL A 107 11.85 10.28 -2.94
CA VAL A 107 12.35 11.64 -3.18
C VAL A 107 12.31 12.44 -1.88
N TYR A 108 11.22 12.34 -1.10
CA TYR A 108 11.12 12.97 0.21
C TYR A 108 12.28 12.56 1.11
N ALA A 109 12.56 11.26 1.26
CA ALA A 109 13.60 10.74 2.13
C ALA A 109 15.01 11.21 1.72
N ILE A 110 15.30 11.26 0.41
CA ILE A 110 16.58 11.77 -0.10
C ILE A 110 16.73 13.28 0.21
N VAL A 111 15.68 14.06 0.00
CA VAL A 111 15.69 15.51 0.26
C VAL A 111 15.82 15.81 1.75
N THR A 112 15.25 14.96 2.61
CA THR A 112 15.31 15.12 4.07
C THR A 112 16.55 14.51 4.72
N GLY A 113 17.44 13.90 3.94
CA GLY A 113 18.78 13.55 4.42
C GLY A 113 19.20 12.08 4.32
N ASP A 114 18.38 11.20 3.75
CA ASP A 114 18.82 9.82 3.48
C ASP A 114 20.02 9.82 2.52
N LYS A 115 21.12 9.25 2.96
CA LYS A 115 22.34 9.11 2.15
C LYS A 115 22.42 7.69 1.59
N LEU A 116 22.28 7.58 0.28
CA LEU A 116 22.34 6.30 -0.42
C LEU A 116 23.74 6.10 -1.02
N SER A 117 24.26 4.88 -0.91
CA SER A 117 25.44 4.49 -1.70
C SER A 117 25.09 4.45 -3.19
N MET A 118 26.10 4.55 -4.07
CA MET A 118 25.89 4.44 -5.51
C MET A 118 25.23 3.10 -5.89
N ILE A 119 25.63 2.02 -5.23
CA ILE A 119 25.11 0.67 -5.48
C ILE A 119 23.65 0.57 -5.02
N ALA A 120 23.32 1.13 -3.85
CA ALA A 120 21.93 1.18 -3.36
C ALA A 120 21.05 2.01 -4.32
N SER A 121 21.55 3.15 -4.82
CA SER A 121 20.82 3.98 -5.79
C SER A 121 20.53 3.22 -7.09
N LEU A 122 21.50 2.49 -7.62
CA LEU A 122 21.32 1.62 -8.79
C LEU A 122 20.32 0.50 -8.50
N GLY A 123 20.43 -0.13 -7.34
CA GLY A 123 19.48 -1.16 -6.89
C GLY A 123 18.04 -0.64 -6.81
N ILE A 124 17.83 0.58 -6.32
CA ILE A 124 16.52 1.25 -6.27
C ILE A 124 15.94 1.42 -7.69
N VAL A 125 16.71 1.94 -8.63
CA VAL A 125 16.26 2.12 -10.02
C VAL A 125 15.87 0.77 -10.63
N ILE A 126 16.72 -0.25 -10.47
CA ILE A 126 16.45 -1.61 -10.99
C ILE A 126 15.19 -2.19 -10.33
N ALA A 127 15.03 -2.02 -9.01
CA ALA A 127 13.84 -2.51 -8.29
C ALA A 127 12.55 -1.83 -8.78
N LEU A 128 12.55 -0.51 -8.95
CA LEU A 128 11.39 0.25 -9.43
C LEU A 128 11.00 -0.13 -10.86
N VAL A 129 11.98 -0.26 -11.77
CA VAL A 129 11.75 -0.77 -13.14
C VAL A 129 11.19 -2.19 -13.07
N GLY A 130 11.73 -3.03 -12.20
CA GLY A 130 11.26 -4.39 -11.97
C GLY A 130 9.79 -4.42 -11.51
N VAL A 131 9.41 -3.59 -10.55
CA VAL A 131 8.02 -3.49 -10.05
C VAL A 131 7.08 -3.01 -11.15
N PHE A 132 7.48 -2.00 -11.93
CA PHE A 132 6.70 -1.52 -13.06
C PHE A 132 6.45 -2.65 -14.08
N CYS A 133 7.48 -3.37 -14.48
CA CYS A 133 7.36 -4.50 -15.41
C CYS A 133 6.55 -5.67 -14.80
N ALA A 134 6.74 -5.98 -13.52
CA ALA A 134 6.04 -7.06 -12.83
C ALA A 134 4.52 -6.79 -12.71
N SER A 135 4.11 -5.53 -12.72
CA SER A 135 2.70 -5.13 -12.73
C SER A 135 2.00 -5.36 -14.06
N GLY A 136 2.71 -5.78 -15.12
CA GLY A 136 2.16 -6.15 -16.41
C GLY A 136 1.72 -4.97 -17.28
N PRO A 137 2.63 -4.03 -17.64
CA PRO A 137 2.27 -2.88 -18.48
C PRO A 137 1.83 -3.30 -19.87
N GLU A 138 0.71 -2.75 -20.34
CA GLU A 138 0.19 -2.91 -21.69
C GLU A 138 0.39 -1.61 -22.50
N LEU A 139 1.29 -1.65 -23.47
CA LEU A 139 1.63 -0.49 -24.30
C LEU A 139 1.08 -0.57 -25.73
N SER A 140 0.45 -1.68 -26.10
CA SER A 140 0.07 -2.02 -27.48
C SER A 140 -1.06 -1.15 -28.07
N HIS A 141 -1.89 -0.50 -27.24
CA HIS A 141 -3.10 0.23 -27.70
C HIS A 141 -3.08 1.72 -27.35
N GLY A 142 -1.91 2.30 -27.10
CA GLY A 142 -1.75 3.69 -26.68
C GLY A 142 -2.14 3.95 -25.21
N LEU A 143 -1.97 5.19 -24.77
CA LEU A 143 -2.25 5.62 -23.39
C LEU A 143 -3.53 6.49 -23.37
N PRO A 144 -4.70 5.94 -23.03
CA PRO A 144 -5.91 6.74 -22.91
C PRO A 144 -5.81 7.72 -21.75
N ILE A 145 -6.26 8.95 -21.97
CA ILE A 145 -6.05 10.07 -21.03
C ILE A 145 -6.71 9.82 -19.67
N LYS A 146 -7.97 9.36 -19.63
CA LYS A 146 -8.69 9.14 -18.36
C LYS A 146 -7.99 8.12 -17.46
N PRO A 147 -7.69 6.87 -17.91
CA PRO A 147 -6.90 5.91 -17.13
C PRO A 147 -5.53 6.43 -16.71
N LEU A 148 -4.86 7.22 -17.56
CA LEU A 148 -3.56 7.81 -17.23
C LEU A 148 -3.66 8.81 -16.07
N ILE A 149 -4.60 9.75 -16.12
CA ILE A 149 -4.81 10.71 -15.03
C ILE A 149 -5.18 10.00 -13.73
N LEU A 150 -6.04 8.99 -13.79
CA LEU A 150 -6.43 8.20 -12.62
C LEU A 150 -5.26 7.39 -12.05
N ALA A 151 -4.42 6.82 -12.91
CA ALA A 151 -3.21 6.12 -12.49
C ALA A 151 -2.19 7.05 -11.82
N LEU A 152 -1.99 8.24 -12.36
CA LEU A 152 -1.14 9.28 -11.74
C LEU A 152 -1.74 9.77 -10.42
N GLY A 153 -3.05 9.95 -10.36
CA GLY A 153 -3.77 10.28 -9.12
C GLY A 153 -3.63 9.19 -8.05
N ALA A 154 -3.69 7.92 -8.45
CA ALA A 154 -3.45 6.79 -7.56
C ALA A 154 -2.01 6.75 -7.07
N ALA A 155 -1.02 6.92 -7.96
CA ALA A 155 0.40 6.98 -7.59
C ALA A 155 0.68 8.14 -6.63
N ALA A 156 0.15 9.33 -6.90
CA ALA A 156 0.30 10.50 -6.05
C ALA A 156 -0.37 10.29 -4.68
N GLY A 157 -1.61 9.82 -4.66
CA GLY A 157 -2.35 9.56 -3.43
C GLY A 157 -1.64 8.54 -2.53
N PHE A 158 -1.24 7.40 -3.09
CA PHE A 158 -0.49 6.39 -2.32
C PHE A 158 0.90 6.90 -1.92
N GLY A 159 1.60 7.63 -2.79
CA GLY A 159 2.90 8.18 -2.48
C GLY A 159 2.86 9.19 -1.32
N MET A 160 1.89 10.11 -1.34
CA MET A 160 1.66 11.04 -0.23
C MET A 160 1.23 10.30 1.05
N SER A 161 0.37 9.30 0.93
CA SER A 161 -0.02 8.45 2.07
C SER A 161 1.21 7.79 2.73
N LEU A 162 2.09 7.18 1.94
CA LEU A 162 3.31 6.55 2.42
C LEU A 162 4.28 7.56 3.05
N THR A 163 4.38 8.78 2.48
CA THR A 163 5.23 9.85 3.00
C THR A 163 4.73 10.30 4.39
N PHE A 164 3.46 10.65 4.51
CA PHE A 164 2.90 11.05 5.81
C PHE A 164 2.92 9.90 6.83
N MET A 165 2.68 8.67 6.39
CA MET A 165 2.84 7.50 7.22
C MET A 165 4.26 7.38 7.78
N SER A 166 5.29 7.63 6.96
CA SER A 166 6.68 7.58 7.42
C SER A 166 7.01 8.69 8.41
N ILE A 167 6.49 9.91 8.20
CA ILE A 167 6.68 11.03 9.10
C ILE A 167 6.09 10.72 10.48
N GLY A 168 4.82 10.42 10.57
CA GLY A 168 4.17 10.12 11.83
C GLY A 168 4.73 8.88 12.53
N SER A 169 5.23 7.89 11.76
CA SER A 169 5.84 6.68 12.33
C SER A 169 7.12 6.95 13.10
N GLN A 170 7.81 8.07 12.86
CA GLN A 170 8.99 8.44 13.66
C GLN A 170 8.59 8.69 15.12
N GLU A 171 7.41 9.24 15.36
CA GLU A 171 6.89 9.44 16.71
C GLU A 171 6.27 8.16 17.28
N SER A 172 5.35 7.55 16.56
CA SER A 172 4.74 6.27 16.90
C SER A 172 4.12 5.61 15.67
N ALA A 173 4.71 4.52 15.21
CA ALA A 173 4.17 3.78 14.08
C ALA A 173 2.75 3.25 14.37
N LEU A 174 2.52 2.74 15.58
CA LEU A 174 1.22 2.19 15.97
C LEU A 174 0.13 3.28 16.02
N LEU A 175 0.39 4.40 16.69
CA LEU A 175 -0.59 5.49 16.83
C LEU A 175 -0.84 6.20 15.49
N THR A 176 0.18 6.31 14.63
CA THR A 176 0.02 6.80 13.26
C THR A 176 -0.93 5.91 12.46
N MET A 177 -0.79 4.57 12.55
CA MET A 177 -1.70 3.65 11.86
C MET A 177 -3.13 3.73 12.42
N VAL A 178 -3.29 3.87 13.74
CA VAL A 178 -4.61 4.06 14.35
C VAL A 178 -5.24 5.38 13.89
N SER A 179 -4.49 6.48 13.88
CA SER A 179 -4.96 7.77 13.35
C SER A 179 -5.35 7.67 11.86
N MET A 180 -4.53 7.02 11.06
CA MET A 180 -4.80 6.73 9.64
C MET A 180 -6.15 6.00 9.47
N ARG A 181 -6.39 4.95 10.26
CA ARG A 181 -7.66 4.19 10.24
C ARG A 181 -8.83 4.99 10.81
N GLY A 182 -8.59 5.83 11.80
CA GLY A 182 -9.59 6.75 12.33
C GLY A 182 -10.09 7.71 11.26
N ALA A 183 -9.19 8.34 10.50
CA ALA A 183 -9.56 9.22 9.40
C ALA A 183 -10.35 8.48 8.31
N THR A 184 -9.88 7.31 7.87
CA THR A 184 -10.59 6.51 6.85
C THR A 184 -11.92 5.96 7.34
N PHE A 185 -12.08 5.71 8.65
CA PHE A 185 -13.36 5.32 9.27
C PHE A 185 -14.42 6.41 9.09
N PHE A 186 -14.10 7.67 9.35
CA PHE A 186 -15.05 8.77 9.14
C PHE A 186 -15.42 8.93 7.67
N VAL A 187 -14.45 8.81 6.74
CA VAL A 187 -14.74 8.82 5.29
C VAL A 187 -15.67 7.66 4.93
N THR A 188 -15.37 6.46 5.41
CA THR A 188 -16.16 5.25 5.14
C THR A 188 -17.60 5.39 5.63
N ILE A 189 -17.82 5.87 6.86
CA ILE A 189 -19.16 6.10 7.40
C ILE A 189 -19.91 7.13 6.56
N SER A 190 -19.26 8.26 6.22
CA SER A 190 -19.85 9.31 5.41
C SER A 190 -20.33 8.78 4.04
N LEU A 191 -19.50 7.93 3.40
CA LEU A 191 -19.86 7.29 2.14
C LEU A 191 -20.97 6.24 2.31
N ALA A 192 -20.92 5.43 3.36
CA ALA A 192 -21.95 4.42 3.64
C ALA A 192 -23.33 5.06 3.89
N LEU A 193 -23.36 6.17 4.62
CA LEU A 193 -24.59 6.96 4.84
C LEU A 193 -25.10 7.58 3.54
N LYS A 194 -24.21 8.17 2.74
CA LYS A 194 -24.55 8.79 1.45
C LYS A 194 -25.13 7.77 0.45
N PHE A 195 -24.49 6.62 0.32
CA PHE A 195 -24.89 5.58 -0.63
C PHE A 195 -25.87 4.55 -0.05
N ARG A 196 -26.18 4.64 1.24
CA ARG A 196 -27.10 3.74 1.96
C ARG A 196 -26.81 2.26 1.73
N THR A 197 -25.53 1.89 1.71
CA THR A 197 -25.11 0.51 1.48
C THR A 197 -24.19 0.02 2.60
N THR A 198 -24.48 -1.20 3.08
CA THR A 198 -23.65 -1.91 4.08
C THR A 198 -22.94 -3.13 3.50
N GLY A 199 -23.01 -3.33 2.17
CA GLY A 199 -22.34 -4.44 1.48
C GLY A 199 -23.04 -5.80 1.55
N LYS A 200 -24.05 -5.98 2.39
CA LYS A 200 -24.84 -7.23 2.56
C LYS A 200 -23.96 -8.48 2.71
N PHE A 201 -22.93 -8.42 3.55
CA PHE A 201 -22.04 -9.55 3.81
C PHE A 201 -22.74 -10.67 4.56
N SER A 202 -22.39 -11.91 4.23
CA SER A 202 -22.82 -13.11 4.94
C SER A 202 -21.84 -13.47 6.08
N LYS A 203 -22.29 -14.30 7.03
CA LYS A 203 -21.40 -14.82 8.09
C LYS A 203 -20.20 -15.59 7.51
N LYS A 204 -20.31 -16.16 6.30
CA LYS A 204 -19.24 -16.88 5.62
C LYS A 204 -18.15 -15.96 5.07
N ASP A 205 -18.47 -14.67 4.83
CA ASP A 205 -17.52 -13.68 4.32
C ASP A 205 -16.69 -13.06 5.46
N LEU A 206 -17.18 -13.15 6.70
CA LEU A 206 -16.57 -12.51 7.87
C LEU A 206 -15.11 -12.91 8.12
N PRO A 207 -14.71 -14.21 8.07
CA PRO A 207 -13.30 -14.60 8.27
C PRO A 207 -12.35 -13.97 7.23
N ILE A 208 -12.80 -13.87 5.97
CA ILE A 208 -12.01 -13.23 4.90
C ILE A 208 -11.91 -11.73 5.14
N LEU A 209 -13.01 -11.07 5.52
CA LEU A 209 -13.00 -9.64 5.85
C LEU A 209 -12.08 -9.32 7.03
N ILE A 210 -12.11 -10.15 8.09
CA ILE A 210 -11.21 -10.02 9.25
C ILE A 210 -9.77 -10.17 8.80
N PHE A 211 -9.48 -11.18 7.98
CA PHE A 211 -8.13 -11.39 7.44
C PHE A 211 -7.67 -10.17 6.64
N ILE A 212 -8.49 -9.67 5.70
CA ILE A 212 -8.15 -8.50 4.86
C ILE A 212 -7.84 -7.30 5.75
N GLY A 213 -8.72 -6.95 6.70
CA GLY A 213 -8.55 -5.77 7.54
C GLY A 213 -7.35 -5.89 8.49
N ALA A 214 -7.14 -7.06 9.11
CA ALA A 214 -6.02 -7.31 9.99
C ALA A 214 -4.68 -7.33 9.23
N ALA A 215 -4.62 -8.04 8.10
CA ALA A 215 -3.43 -8.13 7.27
C ALA A 215 -3.02 -6.77 6.70
N ASP A 216 -3.98 -5.98 6.22
CA ASP A 216 -3.74 -4.62 5.72
C ASP A 216 -3.24 -3.68 6.84
N PHE A 217 -3.85 -3.73 8.03
CA PHE A 217 -3.37 -2.96 9.19
C PHE A 217 -1.96 -3.35 9.59
N LEU A 218 -1.70 -4.64 9.77
CA LEU A 218 -0.38 -5.16 10.15
C LEU A 218 0.68 -4.88 9.09
N ALA A 219 0.33 -4.95 7.81
CA ALA A 219 1.23 -4.59 6.72
C ALA A 219 1.68 -3.13 6.82
N ASN A 220 0.73 -2.20 7.02
CA ASN A 220 1.04 -0.78 7.22
C ASN A 220 1.88 -0.56 8.48
N LEU A 221 1.54 -1.22 9.59
CA LEU A 221 2.30 -1.13 10.84
C LEU A 221 3.74 -1.62 10.67
N LEU A 222 3.95 -2.77 10.04
CA LEU A 222 5.29 -3.31 9.77
C LEU A 222 6.11 -2.38 8.89
N LEU A 223 5.49 -1.77 7.87
CA LEU A 223 6.18 -0.79 7.03
C LEU A 223 6.53 0.48 7.83
N GLY A 224 5.58 1.01 8.62
CA GLY A 224 5.83 2.15 9.49
C GLY A 224 7.00 1.88 10.44
N VAL A 225 7.02 0.73 11.11
CA VAL A 225 8.15 0.31 11.96
C VAL A 225 9.43 0.14 11.13
N ALA A 226 9.36 -0.33 9.89
CA ALA A 226 10.54 -0.46 9.04
C ALA A 226 11.21 0.91 8.77
N THR A 227 10.42 1.97 8.61
CA THR A 227 10.94 3.33 8.38
C THR A 227 11.64 3.93 9.60
N THR A 228 11.36 3.42 10.80
CA THR A 228 12.05 3.84 12.03
C THR A 228 13.32 3.04 12.33
N LYS A 229 13.57 1.94 11.60
CA LYS A 229 14.70 1.02 11.83
C LYS A 229 15.79 1.08 10.76
N GLY A 230 15.66 1.95 9.76
CA GLY A 230 16.61 2.10 8.67
C GLY A 230 16.26 3.28 7.77
N LEU A 231 16.90 3.37 6.61
CA LEU A 231 16.61 4.42 5.65
C LEU A 231 15.17 4.33 5.15
N VAL A 232 14.45 5.44 5.20
CA VAL A 232 13.06 5.53 4.74
C VAL A 232 12.98 5.18 3.25
N SER A 233 13.92 5.70 2.44
CA SER A 233 14.04 5.39 1.02
C SER A 233 14.08 3.89 0.73
N VAL A 234 14.92 3.15 1.46
CA VAL A 234 15.06 1.70 1.34
C VAL A 234 13.76 0.99 1.73
N ALA A 235 13.20 1.34 2.90
CA ALA A 235 11.95 0.73 3.38
C ALA A 235 10.80 0.93 2.37
N MET A 236 10.70 2.11 1.74
CA MET A 236 9.66 2.43 0.77
C MET A 236 9.81 1.67 -0.55
N VAL A 237 11.06 1.48 -1.03
CA VAL A 237 11.31 0.67 -2.24
C VAL A 237 10.99 -0.80 -2.00
N PHE A 238 11.44 -1.37 -0.88
CA PHE A 238 10.99 -2.73 -0.49
C PHE A 238 9.48 -2.78 -0.38
N GLY A 239 8.93 -1.70 0.13
CA GLY A 239 7.52 -1.47 0.22
C GLY A 239 6.76 -1.52 -1.10
N SER A 240 7.32 -1.13 -2.22
CA SER A 240 6.65 -1.14 -3.53
C SER A 240 6.55 -2.52 -4.18
N LEU A 241 7.11 -3.58 -3.58
CA LEU A 241 7.11 -4.94 -4.13
C LEU A 241 5.77 -5.70 -4.00
N TYR A 242 4.73 -5.11 -3.39
CA TYR A 242 3.43 -5.78 -3.19
C TYR A 242 2.80 -6.34 -4.48
N PRO A 243 2.93 -5.73 -5.67
CA PRO A 243 2.34 -6.29 -6.87
C PRO A 243 2.93 -7.65 -7.26
N ILE A 244 4.19 -7.90 -6.87
CA ILE A 244 4.84 -9.20 -7.09
C ILE A 244 4.15 -10.28 -6.25
N ALA A 245 3.86 -10.00 -4.97
CA ALA A 245 3.14 -10.93 -4.11
C ALA A 245 1.73 -11.21 -4.65
N THR A 246 1.01 -10.17 -5.09
CA THR A 246 -0.32 -10.31 -5.69
C THR A 246 -0.28 -11.13 -6.97
N ALA A 247 0.70 -10.88 -7.87
CA ALA A 247 0.87 -11.62 -9.13
C ALA A 247 1.20 -13.11 -8.89
N LEU A 248 2.06 -13.42 -7.91
CA LEU A 248 2.39 -14.81 -7.55
C LEU A 248 1.19 -15.55 -6.95
N LEU A 249 0.36 -14.88 -6.17
CA LEU A 249 -0.88 -15.46 -5.64
C LEU A 249 -1.91 -15.69 -6.75
N ALA A 250 -2.06 -14.75 -7.69
CA ALA A 250 -2.92 -14.92 -8.86
C ALA A 250 -2.46 -16.09 -9.73
N PHE A 251 -1.16 -16.19 -10.00
CA PHE A 251 -0.58 -17.33 -10.71
C PHE A 251 -0.90 -18.67 -10.03
N LYS A 252 -0.70 -18.74 -8.69
CA LYS A 252 -0.87 -19.98 -7.92
C LYS A 252 -2.34 -20.37 -7.74
N PHE A 253 -3.24 -19.43 -7.46
CA PHE A 253 -4.63 -19.71 -7.04
C PHE A 253 -5.67 -19.48 -8.12
N LEU A 254 -5.37 -18.64 -9.12
CA LEU A 254 -6.28 -18.37 -10.25
C LEU A 254 -5.81 -19.04 -11.53
N ASN A 255 -4.65 -19.74 -11.53
CA ASN A 255 -4.01 -20.32 -12.71
C ASN A 255 -3.78 -19.28 -13.84
N GLU A 256 -3.64 -18.01 -13.50
CA GLU A 256 -3.34 -16.95 -14.45
C GLU A 256 -1.89 -17.07 -14.90
N ARG A 257 -1.65 -17.07 -16.23
CA ARG A 257 -0.29 -17.11 -16.77
C ARG A 257 0.30 -15.71 -16.77
N LEU A 258 1.49 -15.58 -16.17
CA LEU A 258 2.25 -14.34 -16.23
C LEU A 258 2.80 -14.13 -17.65
N HIS A 259 2.77 -12.87 -18.10
CA HIS A 259 3.42 -12.49 -19.35
C HIS A 259 4.95 -12.45 -19.20
N LYS A 260 5.69 -12.59 -20.31
CA LYS A 260 7.17 -12.57 -20.30
C LYS A 260 7.73 -11.32 -19.59
N VAL A 261 7.11 -10.16 -19.81
CA VAL A 261 7.51 -8.90 -19.16
C VAL A 261 7.39 -8.96 -17.63
N GLN A 262 6.41 -9.68 -17.11
CA GLN A 262 6.23 -9.83 -15.66
C GLN A 262 7.31 -10.72 -15.04
N TYR A 263 7.72 -11.80 -15.70
CA TYR A 263 8.86 -12.62 -15.26
C TYR A 263 10.17 -11.82 -15.22
N VAL A 264 10.45 -11.03 -16.27
CA VAL A 264 11.60 -10.12 -16.29
C VAL A 264 11.50 -9.10 -15.19
N GLY A 265 10.31 -8.52 -14.98
CA GLY A 265 10.05 -7.57 -13.91
C GLY A 265 10.33 -8.15 -12.52
N ILE A 266 9.87 -9.37 -12.23
CA ILE A 266 10.15 -10.05 -10.96
C ILE A 266 11.65 -10.27 -10.77
N ALA A 267 12.35 -10.74 -11.81
CA ALA A 267 13.80 -10.95 -11.75
C ALA A 267 14.56 -9.63 -11.48
N LEU A 268 14.20 -8.54 -12.16
CA LEU A 268 14.77 -7.21 -11.93
C LEU A 268 14.49 -6.72 -10.51
N ALA A 269 13.25 -6.85 -10.03
CA ALA A 269 12.89 -6.41 -8.67
C ALA A 269 13.71 -7.16 -7.60
N VAL A 270 13.86 -8.49 -7.74
CA VAL A 270 14.65 -9.31 -6.81
C VAL A 270 16.15 -8.89 -6.88
N THR A 271 16.67 -8.67 -8.08
CA THR A 271 18.06 -8.22 -8.27
C THR A 271 18.29 -6.85 -7.62
N GLY A 272 17.38 -5.88 -7.87
CA GLY A 272 17.47 -4.55 -7.28
C GLY A 272 17.43 -4.59 -5.75
N VAL A 273 16.50 -5.37 -5.18
CA VAL A 273 16.41 -5.58 -3.72
C VAL A 273 17.68 -6.23 -3.16
N SER A 274 18.25 -7.20 -3.87
CA SER A 274 19.50 -7.84 -3.45
C SER A 274 20.67 -6.84 -3.41
N LEU A 275 20.78 -5.96 -4.41
CA LEU A 275 21.79 -4.89 -4.43
C LEU A 275 21.61 -3.91 -3.26
N ILE A 276 20.37 -3.47 -2.97
CA ILE A 276 20.07 -2.57 -1.85
C ILE A 276 20.43 -3.23 -0.50
N SER A 277 20.22 -4.54 -0.37
CA SER A 277 20.44 -5.26 0.89
C SER A 277 21.91 -5.62 1.14
N ALA A 278 22.74 -5.64 0.10
CA ALA A 278 24.15 -6.04 0.19
C ALA A 278 25.08 -4.88 0.58
N PHE A 279 24.62 -3.63 0.49
CA PHE A 279 25.38 -2.40 0.67
C PHE A 279 24.63 -1.31 1.41
#